data_4a581e3b3bc77c4559d7c02e25866c74
#
_entry.id   4a581e3b3bc77c4559d7c02e25866c74
#
_cell.length_a   1.000
_cell.length_b   1.000
_cell.length_c   1.000
_cell.angle_alpha   90.00
_cell.angle_beta   90.00
_cell.angle_gamma   90.00
#
_symmetry.space_group_name_H-M   'P 1'
#
loop_
_entity.id
_entity.type
_entity.pdbx_description
1 polymer ?
#
loop_
_entity_poly.entity_id
_entity_poly.type
_entity_poly.pdbx_seq_one_letter_code
_entity_poly.pdbx_strand_id
1 'polypeptide(L)'
;MCIRDRFHGYTYSGIPVSVAAGLAVQDIFEKDDIFNRAKNLSPYFQEGLMSLKDIDVVDNIRGYGMMGGIDIKMHKKPGAAGFTCFKHCYDAGVNFKATGDCLIIAPMFICEKKHIDEIIEKLRTGITNYSKSKKN
;
A
#
# COMPACT_ATOMS: atom_id res chain seq x y z
N MET A 1 -22.93 5.29 23.81
CA MET A 1 -23.37 5.27 22.40
C MET A 1 -24.51 4.26 22.29
N CYS A 2 -25.72 4.73 21.96
CA CYS A 2 -26.88 3.82 21.85
C CYS A 2 -26.85 3.12 20.52
N ILE A 3 -26.64 1.81 20.52
CA ILE A 3 -26.69 0.95 19.32
C ILE A 3 -28.09 0.88 18.70
N ARG A 4 -29.12 1.44 19.36
CA ARG A 4 -30.49 1.56 18.83
C ARG A 4 -30.60 2.45 17.60
N ASP A 5 -29.68 3.40 17.43
CA ASP A 5 -29.79 4.43 16.40
C ASP A 5 -29.12 4.04 15.08
N ARG A 6 -28.40 2.89 15.07
CA ARG A 6 -27.71 2.39 13.89
C ARG A 6 -27.75 0.87 13.85
N PHE A 7 -28.34 0.32 12.81
CA PHE A 7 -28.19 -1.09 12.53
C PHE A 7 -26.77 -1.38 12.11
N HIS A 8 -26.01 -2.07 12.98
CA HIS A 8 -24.64 -2.47 12.71
C HIS A 8 -24.42 -3.87 13.27
N GLY A 9 -24.07 -4.79 12.43
CA GLY A 9 -23.79 -6.17 12.81
C GLY A 9 -22.95 -6.87 11.78
N TYR A 10 -21.96 -7.60 12.26
CA TYR A 10 -21.17 -8.55 11.48
C TYR A 10 -21.26 -9.92 12.11
N THR A 11 -21.28 -10.97 11.30
CA THR A 11 -21.41 -12.36 11.77
C THR A 11 -20.34 -12.74 12.78
N TYR A 12 -19.13 -12.19 12.65
CA TYR A 12 -17.98 -12.46 13.54
C TYR A 12 -17.72 -11.35 14.59
N SER A 13 -18.66 -10.43 14.79
CA SER A 13 -18.52 -9.40 15.83
C SER A 13 -18.55 -10.02 17.24
N GLY A 14 -17.70 -9.49 18.12
CA GLY A 14 -17.71 -9.83 19.54
C GLY A 14 -17.09 -11.19 19.89
N ILE A 15 -16.38 -11.84 18.97
CA ILE A 15 -15.61 -13.05 19.29
C ILE A 15 -14.55 -12.70 20.34
N PRO A 16 -14.56 -13.32 21.57
CA PRO A 16 -13.70 -12.90 22.67
C PRO A 16 -12.21 -12.88 22.33
N VAL A 17 -11.71 -13.87 21.61
CA VAL A 17 -10.30 -13.96 21.20
C VAL A 17 -9.91 -12.79 20.29
N SER A 18 -10.77 -12.46 19.32
CA SER A 18 -10.51 -11.33 18.40
C SER A 18 -10.57 -9.99 19.12
N VAL A 19 -11.49 -9.84 20.09
CA VAL A 19 -11.59 -8.63 20.93
C VAL A 19 -10.34 -8.49 21.81
N ALA A 20 -9.90 -9.55 22.46
CA ALA A 20 -8.67 -9.54 23.27
C ALA A 20 -7.44 -9.19 22.45
N ALA A 21 -7.29 -9.76 21.26
CA ALA A 21 -6.21 -9.41 20.33
C ALA A 21 -6.29 -7.93 19.89
N GLY A 22 -7.49 -7.42 19.60
CA GLY A 22 -7.70 -6.03 19.25
C GLY A 22 -7.31 -5.06 20.37
N LEU A 23 -7.65 -5.37 21.63
CA LEU A 23 -7.23 -4.57 22.78
C LEU A 23 -5.70 -4.59 22.95
N ALA A 24 -5.07 -5.75 22.85
CA ALA A 24 -3.60 -5.84 22.93
C ALA A 24 -2.90 -5.02 21.83
N VAL A 25 -3.47 -4.96 20.63
CA VAL A 25 -2.94 -4.10 19.55
C VAL A 25 -3.07 -2.62 19.89
N GLN A 26 -4.18 -2.19 20.52
CA GLN A 26 -4.33 -0.80 20.97
C GLN A 26 -3.28 -0.43 22.03
N ASP A 27 -3.04 -1.32 23.01
CA ASP A 27 -2.00 -1.11 24.01
C ASP A 27 -0.61 -0.96 23.39
N ILE A 28 -0.29 -1.75 22.35
CA ILE A 28 0.97 -1.62 21.61
C ILE A 28 1.02 -0.28 20.87
N PHE A 29 -0.07 0.15 20.25
CA PHE A 29 -0.12 1.43 19.54
C PHE A 29 0.16 2.63 20.45
N GLU A 30 -0.37 2.60 21.67
CA GLU A 30 -0.11 3.63 22.68
C GLU A 30 1.33 3.54 23.22
N LYS A 31 1.76 2.35 23.67
CA LYS A 31 3.07 2.13 24.28
C LYS A 31 4.24 2.46 23.35
N ASP A 32 4.14 2.08 22.09
CA ASP A 32 5.21 2.22 21.12
C ASP A 32 5.06 3.48 20.24
N ASP A 33 4.07 4.33 20.56
CA ASP A 33 3.75 5.59 19.86
C ASP A 33 3.68 5.43 18.32
N ILE A 34 3.02 4.35 17.90
CA ILE A 34 3.01 3.88 16.52
C ILE A 34 2.47 4.93 15.54
N PHE A 35 1.46 5.71 15.95
CA PHE A 35 0.86 6.74 15.07
C PHE A 35 1.81 7.91 14.81
N ASN A 36 2.54 8.39 15.82
CA ASN A 36 3.53 9.44 15.63
C ASN A 36 4.73 8.94 14.83
N ARG A 37 5.15 7.70 15.07
CA ARG A 37 6.18 7.03 14.26
C ARG A 37 5.78 7.00 12.78
N ALA A 38 4.57 6.54 12.46
CA ALA A 38 4.04 6.51 11.10
C ALA A 38 3.94 7.92 10.49
N LYS A 39 3.46 8.91 11.27
CA LYS A 39 3.39 10.31 10.86
C LYS A 39 4.77 10.87 10.48
N ASN A 40 5.79 10.56 11.27
CA ASN A 40 7.17 11.03 11.02
C ASN A 40 7.82 10.33 9.82
N LEU A 41 7.45 9.07 9.54
CA LEU A 41 7.96 8.31 8.40
C LEU A 41 7.24 8.64 7.09
N SER A 42 6.02 9.14 7.18
CA SER A 42 5.13 9.42 6.05
C SER A 42 5.77 10.31 4.96
N PRO A 43 6.40 11.46 5.25
CA PRO A 43 7.01 12.28 4.22
C PRO A 43 8.06 11.52 3.41
N TYR A 44 8.90 10.76 4.08
CA TYR A 44 9.93 9.92 3.45
C TYR A 44 9.33 8.87 2.50
N PHE A 45 8.27 8.21 2.94
CA PHE A 45 7.55 7.25 2.10
C PHE A 45 6.90 7.92 0.88
N GLN A 46 6.25 9.06 1.06
CA GLN A 46 5.61 9.80 -0.04
C GLN A 46 6.65 10.29 -1.06
N GLU A 47 7.79 10.81 -0.60
CA GLU A 47 8.89 11.22 -1.48
C GLU A 47 9.44 10.03 -2.29
N GLY A 48 9.64 8.89 -1.63
CA GLY A 48 10.05 7.65 -2.30
C GLY A 48 9.05 7.22 -3.38
N LEU A 49 7.75 7.26 -3.11
CA LEU A 49 6.73 6.95 -4.12
C LEU A 49 6.80 7.94 -5.29
N MET A 50 6.88 9.24 -5.00
CA MET A 50 6.93 10.28 -6.04
C MET A 50 8.16 10.16 -6.94
N SER A 51 9.26 9.58 -6.45
CA SER A 51 10.44 9.31 -7.27
C SER A 51 10.20 8.33 -8.41
N LEU A 52 9.12 7.54 -8.37
CA LEU A 52 8.75 6.59 -9.42
C LEU A 52 8.02 7.24 -10.60
N LYS A 53 7.72 8.53 -10.52
CA LYS A 53 6.99 9.26 -11.57
C LYS A 53 7.77 9.42 -12.88
N ASP A 54 9.09 9.23 -12.81
CA ASP A 54 9.99 9.26 -13.96
C ASP A 54 9.83 8.05 -14.90
N ILE A 55 9.14 6.99 -14.46
CA ILE A 55 8.95 5.77 -15.26
C ILE A 55 7.80 5.97 -16.23
N ASP A 56 8.07 5.81 -17.53
CA ASP A 56 7.16 6.11 -18.64
C ASP A 56 5.74 5.55 -18.52
N VAL A 57 5.59 4.34 -17.93
CA VAL A 57 4.28 3.67 -17.78
C VAL A 57 3.48 4.17 -16.57
N VAL A 58 4.08 5.01 -15.72
CA VAL A 58 3.39 5.62 -14.58
C VAL A 58 2.61 6.83 -15.09
N ASP A 59 1.31 6.85 -14.83
CA ASP A 59 0.42 7.94 -15.19
C ASP A 59 0.34 8.99 -14.09
N ASN A 60 -0.03 8.54 -12.88
CA ASN A 60 -0.19 9.41 -11.73
C ASN A 60 0.25 8.73 -10.45
N ILE A 61 0.71 9.53 -9.49
CA ILE A 61 1.02 9.07 -8.12
C ILE A 61 0.29 9.99 -7.15
N ARG A 62 -0.38 9.41 -6.18
CA ARG A 62 -1.07 10.12 -5.11
C ARG A 62 -0.92 9.35 -3.80
N GLY A 63 -1.00 10.06 -2.68
CA GLY A 63 -0.95 9.41 -1.39
C GLY A 63 -1.19 10.35 -0.23
N TYR A 64 -1.39 9.75 0.92
CA TYR A 64 -1.51 10.42 2.19
C TYR A 64 -1.01 9.50 3.31
N GLY A 65 -0.21 10.04 4.22
CA GLY A 65 0.34 9.24 5.31
C GLY A 65 1.18 8.07 4.79
N MET A 66 0.91 6.89 5.33
CA MET A 66 1.55 5.63 4.94
C MET A 66 0.74 4.86 3.89
N MET A 67 -0.01 5.57 3.04
CA MET A 67 -0.73 4.95 1.92
C MET A 67 -0.45 5.73 0.64
N GLY A 68 -0.22 5.01 -0.45
CA GLY A 68 -0.05 5.60 -1.78
C GLY A 68 -0.67 4.77 -2.87
N GLY A 69 -1.02 5.44 -3.96
CA GLY A 69 -1.52 4.82 -5.18
C GLY A 69 -0.69 5.24 -6.38
N ILE A 70 -0.30 4.28 -7.18
CA ILE A 70 0.43 4.48 -8.44
C ILE A 70 -0.49 4.02 -9.57
N ASP A 71 -0.96 4.95 -10.38
CA ASP A 71 -1.76 4.62 -11.55
C ASP A 71 -0.84 4.28 -12.72
N ILE A 72 -1.09 3.14 -13.34
CA ILE A 72 -0.36 2.66 -14.52
C ILE A 72 -1.16 3.03 -15.77
N LYS A 73 -0.51 3.60 -16.77
CA LYS A 73 -1.14 3.92 -18.05
C LYS A 73 -1.87 2.72 -18.63
N MET A 74 -3.17 2.89 -18.87
CA MET A 74 -4.04 1.83 -19.38
C MET A 74 -3.49 1.26 -20.69
N HIS A 75 -3.56 -0.05 -20.85
CA HIS A 75 -3.18 -0.75 -22.06
C HIS A 75 -4.18 -1.85 -22.39
N LYS A 76 -4.67 -1.88 -23.64
CA LYS A 76 -5.66 -2.81 -24.20
C LYS A 76 -7.04 -2.69 -23.56
N LYS A 77 -7.20 -3.04 -22.28
CA LYS A 77 -8.47 -2.97 -21.54
C LYS A 77 -8.24 -2.56 -20.08
N PRO A 78 -9.24 -1.95 -19.42
CA PRO A 78 -9.13 -1.55 -18.02
C PRO A 78 -8.69 -2.70 -17.11
N GLY A 79 -7.79 -2.43 -16.18
CA GLY A 79 -7.28 -3.37 -15.18
C GLY A 79 -6.19 -4.32 -15.67
N ALA A 80 -5.97 -4.44 -16.97
CA ALA A 80 -4.97 -5.36 -17.52
C ALA A 80 -3.54 -4.86 -17.28
N ALA A 81 -3.32 -3.55 -17.36
CA ALA A 81 -2.02 -2.93 -17.12
C ALA A 81 -1.61 -3.08 -15.65
N GLY A 82 -2.50 -2.73 -14.72
CA GLY A 82 -2.25 -2.83 -13.28
C GLY A 82 -1.96 -4.26 -12.84
N PHE A 83 -2.75 -5.23 -13.30
CA PHE A 83 -2.51 -6.64 -12.96
C PHE A 83 -1.20 -7.18 -13.51
N THR A 84 -0.86 -6.86 -14.76
CA THR A 84 0.41 -7.31 -15.36
C THR A 84 1.60 -6.64 -14.67
N CYS A 85 1.52 -5.34 -14.38
CA CYS A 85 2.54 -4.62 -13.64
C CYS A 85 2.72 -5.19 -12.23
N PHE A 86 1.63 -5.52 -11.55
CA PHE A 86 1.66 -6.18 -10.24
C PHE A 86 2.48 -7.49 -10.29
N LYS A 87 2.29 -8.32 -11.32
CA LYS A 87 3.06 -9.58 -11.46
C LYS A 87 4.57 -9.31 -11.56
N HIS A 88 4.99 -8.34 -12.36
CA HIS A 88 6.41 -7.95 -12.44
C HIS A 88 6.96 -7.43 -11.10
N CYS A 89 6.15 -6.71 -10.32
CA CYS A 89 6.54 -6.25 -8.98
C CYS A 89 6.60 -7.42 -7.99
N TYR A 90 5.67 -8.36 -8.08
CA TYR A 90 5.69 -9.57 -7.26
C TYR A 90 6.94 -10.42 -7.53
N ASP A 91 7.30 -10.60 -8.80
CA ASP A 91 8.53 -11.30 -9.20
C ASP A 91 9.80 -10.56 -8.73
N ALA A 92 9.74 -9.23 -8.59
CA ALA A 92 10.80 -8.42 -8.00
C ALA A 92 10.83 -8.49 -6.45
N GLY A 93 9.87 -9.17 -5.81
CA GLY A 93 9.83 -9.44 -4.39
C GLY A 93 9.05 -8.41 -3.56
N VAL A 94 8.12 -7.67 -4.15
CA VAL A 94 7.20 -6.78 -3.42
C VAL A 94 5.74 -7.15 -3.70
N ASN A 95 4.96 -7.32 -2.62
CA ASN A 95 3.54 -7.64 -2.69
C ASN A 95 2.68 -6.47 -2.20
N PHE A 96 1.59 -6.19 -2.90
CA PHE A 96 0.63 -5.13 -2.57
C PHE A 96 -0.72 -5.42 -3.25
N LYS A 97 -1.69 -4.53 -3.11
CA LYS A 97 -2.99 -4.67 -3.76
C LYS A 97 -3.03 -3.91 -5.08
N ALA A 98 -3.39 -4.59 -6.18
CA ALA A 98 -3.77 -3.94 -7.42
C ALA A 98 -5.30 -3.86 -7.54
N THR A 99 -5.83 -2.70 -7.93
CA THR A 99 -7.26 -2.47 -8.16
C THR A 99 -7.42 -1.69 -9.46
N GLY A 100 -7.97 -2.33 -10.47
CA GLY A 100 -7.94 -1.78 -11.82
C GLY A 100 -6.48 -1.59 -12.28
N ASP A 101 -6.17 -0.41 -12.76
CA ASP A 101 -4.81 -0.04 -13.15
C ASP A 101 -4.04 0.74 -12.06
N CYS A 102 -4.55 0.74 -10.81
CA CYS A 102 -3.93 1.36 -9.66
C CYS A 102 -3.24 0.32 -8.76
N LEU A 103 -1.97 0.56 -8.46
CA LEU A 103 -1.18 -0.19 -7.49
C LEU A 103 -1.30 0.52 -6.14
N ILE A 104 -1.82 -0.15 -5.11
CA ILE A 104 -2.03 0.42 -3.78
C ILE A 104 -0.93 -0.07 -2.85
N ILE A 105 -0.10 0.85 -2.38
CA ILE A 105 1.04 0.59 -1.50
C ILE A 105 0.72 1.11 -0.11
N ALA A 106 0.72 0.24 0.89
CA ALA A 106 0.43 0.58 2.28
C ALA A 106 1.36 -0.22 3.22
N PRO A 107 2.57 0.27 3.47
CA PRO A 107 3.50 -0.37 4.38
C PRO A 107 2.95 -0.38 5.81
N MET A 108 3.38 -1.37 6.60
CA MET A 108 3.04 -1.43 8.02
C MET A 108 3.63 -0.24 8.78
N PHE A 109 2.93 0.28 9.79
CA PHE A 109 3.37 1.44 10.58
C PHE A 109 4.66 1.20 11.37
N ILE A 110 5.04 -0.06 11.59
CA ILE A 110 6.30 -0.45 12.24
C ILE A 110 7.51 -0.43 11.29
N CYS A 111 7.33 -0.12 10.01
CA CYS A 111 8.41 -0.01 9.05
C CYS A 111 9.46 1.04 9.48
N GLU A 112 10.68 0.83 9.05
CA GLU A 112 11.80 1.76 9.14
C GLU A 112 12.17 2.27 7.75
N LYS A 113 12.99 3.30 7.65
CA LYS A 113 13.45 3.85 6.37
C LYS A 113 14.02 2.79 5.44
N LYS A 114 14.87 1.88 5.96
CA LYS A 114 15.45 0.78 5.17
C LYS A 114 14.40 -0.11 4.48
N HIS A 115 13.25 -0.33 5.15
CA HIS A 115 12.16 -1.11 4.57
C HIS A 115 11.42 -0.32 3.48
N ILE A 116 11.29 1.00 3.66
CA ILE A 116 10.74 1.89 2.63
C ILE A 116 11.65 1.89 1.40
N ASP A 117 12.97 2.01 1.60
CA ASP A 117 13.96 1.99 0.53
C ASP A 117 13.87 0.69 -0.28
N GLU A 118 13.78 -0.46 0.41
CA GLU A 118 13.62 -1.76 -0.23
C GLU A 118 12.31 -1.85 -1.04
N ILE A 119 11.20 -1.36 -0.49
CA ILE A 119 9.91 -1.34 -1.18
C ILE A 119 10.02 -0.49 -2.46
N ILE A 120 10.58 0.71 -2.38
CA ILE A 120 10.70 1.63 -3.52
C ILE A 120 11.63 1.05 -4.59
N GLU A 121 12.75 0.44 -4.20
CA GLU A 121 13.68 -0.22 -5.13
C GLU A 121 13.01 -1.37 -5.90
N LYS A 122 12.29 -2.24 -5.18
CA LYS A 122 11.56 -3.36 -5.79
C LYS A 122 10.42 -2.89 -6.69
N LEU A 123 9.67 -1.86 -6.28
CA LEU A 123 8.65 -1.23 -7.12
C LEU A 123 9.27 -0.67 -8.41
N ARG A 124 10.37 0.07 -8.30
CA ARG A 124 11.10 0.62 -9.46
C ARG A 124 11.53 -0.49 -10.40
N THR A 125 12.09 -1.55 -9.87
CA THR A 125 12.53 -2.71 -10.65
C THR A 125 11.34 -3.35 -11.39
N GLY A 126 10.26 -3.67 -10.67
CA GLY A 126 9.09 -4.33 -11.25
C GLY A 126 8.38 -3.47 -12.30
N ILE A 127 8.14 -2.18 -12.00
CA ILE A 127 7.48 -1.25 -12.93
C ILE A 127 8.36 -1.03 -14.19
N THR A 128 9.69 -0.94 -14.03
CA THR A 128 10.62 -0.81 -15.15
C THR A 128 10.62 -2.07 -16.03
N ASN A 129 10.61 -3.26 -15.43
CA ASN A 129 10.52 -4.53 -16.16
C ASN A 129 9.20 -4.62 -16.95
N TYR A 130 8.09 -4.21 -16.33
CA TYR A 130 6.82 -4.10 -17.03
C TYR A 130 6.88 -3.10 -18.21
N SER A 131 7.50 -1.94 -18.02
CA SER A 131 7.67 -0.95 -19.09
C SER A 131 8.45 -1.53 -20.28
N LYS A 132 9.53 -2.26 -20.02
CA LYS A 132 10.32 -2.93 -21.06
C LYS A 132 9.53 -4.01 -21.80
N SER A 133 8.73 -4.81 -21.11
CA SER A 133 7.92 -5.88 -21.71
C SER A 133 6.84 -5.37 -22.66
N LYS A 134 6.47 -4.08 -22.58
CA LYS A 134 5.53 -3.43 -23.51
C LYS A 134 6.16 -2.99 -24.83
N LYS A 135 7.46 -2.80 -24.85
CA LYS A 135 8.19 -2.30 -26.03
C LYS A 135 8.59 -3.40 -27.00
N ASN A 136 8.43 -4.65 -26.57
CA ASN A 136 8.61 -5.87 -27.36
C ASN A 136 7.25 -6.44 -27.76
#